data_a087324fcd8015c09105f8b25f84959e
#
_entry.id   a087324fcd8015c09105f8b25f84959e
#
_cell.length_a   1.000
_cell.length_b   1.000
_cell.length_c   1.000
_cell.angle_alpha   90.00
_cell.angle_beta   90.00
_cell.angle_gamma   90.00
#
_symmetry.space_group_name_H-M   'P 1'
#
loop_
_entity.id
_entity.type
_entity.pdbx_description
1 polymer ?
#
loop_
_entity_poly.entity_id
_entity_poly.type
_entity_poly.pdbx_seq_one_letter_code
_entity_poly.pdbx_strand_id
1 'polypeptide(L)'
;MDPLGLPFEMYNHAGLFRTTEFDKPVDTTGEIIDSGDPNLDGPVENAIDMIGKLAESERVEQVFIRHAFRFWMGRNETLNDAPVLQAAHKAYRENNGSMKALITSLVTSNAFVYRTVND
;
A
#
# COMPACT_ATOMS: atom_id res chain seq x y z
N MET A 1 6.74 -20.69 1.17
CA MET A 1 5.47 -20.35 1.82
C MET A 1 5.27 -18.85 1.74
N ASP A 2 4.03 -18.39 1.82
CA ASP A 2 3.69 -16.96 1.75
C ASP A 2 3.86 -16.31 3.15
N PRO A 3 4.96 -15.60 3.44
CA PRO A 3 5.21 -15.03 4.75
C PRO A 3 4.22 -13.92 5.13
N LEU A 4 3.59 -13.27 4.13
CA LEU A 4 2.54 -12.27 4.36
C LEU A 4 1.16 -12.89 4.55
N GLY A 5 0.94 -14.11 4.10
CA GLY A 5 -0.31 -14.83 4.27
C GLY A 5 -0.44 -15.49 5.65
N LEU A 6 0.66 -15.93 6.23
CA LEU A 6 0.66 -16.60 7.54
C LEU A 6 0.02 -15.80 8.68
N PRO A 7 0.19 -14.48 8.81
CA PRO A 7 -0.49 -13.68 9.81
C PRO A 7 -2.02 -13.76 9.76
N PHE A 8 -2.61 -14.09 8.61
CA PHE A 8 -4.06 -14.23 8.44
C PHE A 8 -4.61 -15.59 8.86
N GLU A 9 -3.77 -16.54 9.27
CA GLU A 9 -4.21 -17.82 9.83
C GLU A 9 -5.08 -17.68 11.09
N MET A 10 -5.10 -16.49 11.71
CA MET A 10 -6.08 -16.13 12.74
C MET A 10 -7.54 -16.15 12.26
N TYR A 11 -7.78 -16.31 10.96
CA TYR A 11 -9.12 -16.46 10.38
C TYR A 11 -9.24 -17.83 9.72
N ASN A 12 -10.41 -18.45 9.85
CA ASN A 12 -10.70 -19.72 9.18
C ASN A 12 -11.18 -19.49 7.72
N HIS A 13 -11.45 -20.57 7.02
CA HIS A 13 -11.92 -20.54 5.62
C HIS A 13 -13.28 -19.81 5.41
N ALA A 14 -14.03 -19.57 6.50
CA ALA A 14 -15.26 -18.78 6.49
C ALA A 14 -15.05 -17.31 6.92
N GLY A 15 -13.78 -16.89 7.16
CA GLY A 15 -13.44 -15.55 7.63
C GLY A 15 -13.73 -15.32 9.12
N LEU A 16 -14.02 -16.35 9.89
CA LEU A 16 -14.27 -16.23 11.32
C LEU A 16 -12.94 -16.30 12.09
N PHE A 17 -12.80 -15.43 13.09
CA PHE A 17 -11.65 -15.42 13.98
C PHE A 17 -11.51 -16.73 14.72
N ARG A 18 -10.28 -17.25 14.83
CA ARG A 18 -9.93 -18.46 15.57
C ARG A 18 -8.60 -18.30 16.32
N THR A 19 -8.47 -18.95 17.46
CA THR A 19 -7.25 -19.04 18.22
C THR A 19 -6.66 -20.45 18.24
N THR A 20 -7.50 -21.43 17.86
CA THR A 20 -7.12 -22.85 17.85
C THR A 20 -7.62 -23.54 16.59
N GLU A 21 -6.87 -24.54 16.15
CA GLU A 21 -7.23 -25.47 15.09
C GLU A 21 -6.85 -26.89 15.52
N PHE A 22 -7.79 -27.84 15.44
CA PHE A 22 -7.60 -29.23 15.94
C PHE A 22 -7.02 -29.27 17.36
N ASP A 23 -7.58 -28.47 18.27
CA ASP A 23 -7.17 -28.34 19.68
C ASP A 23 -5.72 -27.86 19.91
N LYS A 24 -5.11 -27.29 18.88
CA LYS A 24 -3.77 -26.66 18.99
C LYS A 24 -3.87 -25.16 18.72
N PRO A 25 -3.02 -24.35 19.38
CA PRO A 25 -2.91 -22.93 19.04
C PRO A 25 -2.56 -22.76 17.56
N VAL A 26 -3.19 -21.79 16.90
CA VAL A 26 -2.83 -21.39 15.53
C VAL A 26 -1.57 -20.55 15.57
N ASP A 27 -0.60 -20.87 14.72
CA ASP A 27 0.57 -20.02 14.48
C ASP A 27 0.21 -18.93 13.49
N THR A 28 0.24 -17.67 13.96
CA THR A 28 -0.09 -16.47 13.17
C THR A 28 1.15 -15.62 12.90
N THR A 29 2.33 -16.13 13.22
CA THR A 29 3.58 -15.40 12.98
C THR A 29 3.92 -15.38 11.49
N GLY A 30 4.39 -14.22 11.03
CA GLY A 30 4.84 -14.05 9.66
C GLY A 30 5.99 -13.06 9.59
N GLU A 31 6.32 -12.64 8.41
CA GLU A 31 7.42 -11.72 8.18
C GLU A 31 7.16 -10.84 6.96
N ILE A 32 7.47 -9.55 7.10
CA ILE A 32 7.53 -8.63 5.94
C ILE A 32 8.97 -8.67 5.44
N ILE A 33 9.14 -8.99 4.17
CA ILE A 33 10.45 -9.12 3.53
C ILE A 33 10.49 -8.36 2.21
N ASP A 34 11.65 -7.82 1.87
CA ASP A 34 11.92 -7.16 0.58
C ASP A 34 10.93 -6.02 0.25
N SER A 35 10.43 -5.31 1.26
CA SER A 35 9.54 -4.16 1.06
C SER A 35 10.23 -2.96 0.39
N GLY A 36 11.57 -2.93 0.45
CA GLY A 36 12.37 -1.78 0.06
C GLY A 36 12.43 -0.68 1.13
N ASP A 37 11.90 -0.95 2.31
CA ASP A 37 12.01 -0.11 3.51
C ASP A 37 12.48 -0.97 4.68
N PRO A 38 13.77 -0.84 5.10
CA PRO A 38 14.33 -1.63 6.20
C PRO A 38 13.58 -1.45 7.54
N ASN A 39 12.84 -0.36 7.72
CA ASN A 39 12.06 -0.14 8.94
C ASN A 39 10.74 -0.91 8.92
N LEU A 40 10.27 -1.28 7.74
CA LEU A 40 9.05 -2.06 7.56
C LEU A 40 9.34 -3.56 7.61
N ASP A 41 10.51 -3.98 7.08
CA ASP A 41 10.91 -5.38 7.04
C ASP A 41 11.09 -5.95 8.45
N GLY A 42 10.68 -7.19 8.65
CA GLY A 42 10.85 -7.93 9.89
C GLY A 42 9.64 -8.75 10.30
N PRO A 43 9.75 -9.43 11.45
CA PRO A 43 8.73 -10.34 11.93
C PRO A 43 7.46 -9.60 12.34
N VAL A 44 6.32 -10.27 12.18
CA VAL A 44 5.00 -9.83 12.63
C VAL A 44 4.32 -10.94 13.43
N GLU A 45 3.61 -10.57 14.48
CA GLU A 45 2.96 -11.54 15.37
C GLU A 45 1.64 -12.06 14.80
N ASN A 46 0.92 -11.21 14.08
CA ASN A 46 -0.38 -11.52 13.50
C ASN A 46 -0.79 -10.45 12.46
N ALA A 47 -1.95 -10.64 11.84
CA ALA A 47 -2.44 -9.72 10.82
C ALA A 47 -2.67 -8.28 11.33
N ILE A 48 -3.06 -8.10 12.58
CA ILE A 48 -3.32 -6.78 13.17
C ILE A 48 -2.01 -6.02 13.35
N ASP A 49 -0.96 -6.68 13.88
CA ASP A 49 0.38 -6.12 14.00
C ASP A 49 0.95 -5.75 12.61
N MET A 50 0.79 -6.66 11.64
CA MET A 50 1.23 -6.40 10.27
C MET A 50 0.51 -5.19 9.66
N ILE A 51 -0.82 -5.09 9.79
CA ILE A 51 -1.61 -3.95 9.28
C ILE A 51 -1.18 -2.66 9.96
N GLY A 52 -0.89 -2.68 11.26
CA GLY A 52 -0.36 -1.52 12.00
C GLY A 52 0.96 -1.03 11.42
N LYS A 53 1.92 -1.91 11.20
CA LYS A 53 3.21 -1.58 10.57
C LYS A 53 3.05 -1.03 9.14
N LEU A 54 2.18 -1.63 8.34
CA LEU A 54 1.89 -1.15 6.98
C LEU A 54 1.26 0.24 6.99
N ALA A 55 0.35 0.52 7.94
CA ALA A 55 -0.34 1.81 8.04
C ALA A 55 0.60 2.97 8.42
N GLU A 56 1.70 2.70 9.09
CA GLU A 56 2.71 3.70 9.48
C GLU A 56 3.81 3.89 8.42
N SER A 57 3.86 3.03 7.39
CA SER A 57 4.92 3.04 6.40
C SER A 57 4.66 4.07 5.28
N GLU A 58 5.59 5.02 5.14
CA GLU A 58 5.60 5.94 4.00
C GLU A 58 5.75 5.21 2.65
N ARG A 59 6.46 4.10 2.65
CA ARG A 59 6.63 3.24 1.46
C ARG A 59 5.29 2.71 0.97
N VAL A 60 4.43 2.27 1.87
CA VAL A 60 3.07 1.78 1.54
C VAL A 60 2.22 2.91 0.96
N GLU A 61 2.27 4.12 1.53
CA GLU A 61 1.60 5.30 0.98
C GLU A 61 2.08 5.59 -0.45
N GLN A 62 3.38 5.60 -0.68
CA GLN A 62 3.96 5.86 -2.01
C GLN A 62 3.52 4.80 -3.04
N VAL A 63 3.51 3.53 -2.67
CA VAL A 63 3.03 2.45 -3.54
C VAL A 63 1.55 2.63 -3.87
N PHE A 64 0.73 2.96 -2.88
CA PHE A 64 -0.69 3.24 -3.06
C PHE A 64 -0.92 4.41 -4.04
N ILE A 65 -0.16 5.51 -3.88
CA ILE A 65 -0.25 6.68 -4.75
C ILE A 65 0.17 6.36 -6.19
N ARG A 66 1.19 5.50 -6.38
CA ARG A 66 1.57 5.00 -7.71
C ARG A 66 0.44 4.20 -8.37
N HIS A 67 -0.26 3.36 -7.61
CA HIS A 67 -1.43 2.63 -8.11
C HIS A 67 -2.58 3.58 -8.47
N ALA A 68 -2.85 4.59 -7.64
CA ALA A 68 -3.83 5.63 -7.93
C ALA A 68 -3.45 6.40 -9.21
N PHE A 69 -2.18 6.76 -9.37
CA PHE A 69 -1.68 7.39 -10.60
C PHE A 69 -1.97 6.51 -11.82
N ARG A 70 -1.60 5.23 -11.79
CA ARG A 70 -1.84 4.29 -12.90
C ARG A 70 -3.31 4.17 -13.26
N PHE A 71 -4.17 4.14 -12.25
CA PHE A 71 -5.62 4.08 -12.45
C PHE A 71 -6.16 5.33 -13.16
N TRP A 72 -5.83 6.52 -12.66
CA TRP A 72 -6.36 7.77 -13.20
C TRP A 72 -5.69 8.20 -14.51
N MET A 73 -4.40 7.93 -14.69
CA MET A 73 -3.68 8.26 -15.92
C MET A 73 -3.88 7.22 -17.04
N GLY A 74 -4.32 6.00 -16.68
CA GLY A 74 -4.48 4.90 -17.65
C GLY A 74 -3.14 4.38 -18.21
N ARG A 75 -2.04 4.65 -17.55
CA ARG A 75 -0.68 4.24 -17.95
C ARG A 75 0.25 4.10 -16.75
N ASN A 76 1.34 3.40 -16.92
CA ASN A 76 2.40 3.37 -15.94
C ASN A 76 3.12 4.72 -15.84
N GLU A 77 3.67 4.99 -14.66
CA GLU A 77 4.53 6.14 -14.41
C GLU A 77 5.88 6.00 -15.09
N THR A 78 6.46 7.13 -15.44
CA THR A 78 7.81 7.28 -15.96
C THR A 78 8.63 8.16 -15.01
N LEU A 79 9.94 8.28 -15.22
CA LEU A 79 10.78 9.19 -14.42
C LEU A 79 10.31 10.65 -14.51
N ASN A 80 9.73 11.05 -15.64
CA ASN A 80 9.20 12.41 -15.83
C ASN A 80 7.95 12.70 -14.99
N ASP A 81 7.27 11.66 -14.49
CA ASP A 81 6.10 11.80 -13.63
C ASP A 81 6.47 11.98 -12.15
N ALA A 82 7.74 11.90 -11.76
CA ALA A 82 8.18 12.02 -10.38
C ALA A 82 7.64 13.29 -9.67
N PRO A 83 7.67 14.50 -10.27
CA PRO A 83 7.11 15.68 -9.65
C PRO A 83 5.59 15.58 -9.37
N VAL A 84 4.85 14.92 -10.26
CA VAL A 84 3.39 14.71 -10.11
C VAL A 84 3.11 13.76 -8.95
N LEU A 85 3.86 12.66 -8.85
CA LEU A 85 3.74 11.70 -7.76
C LEU A 85 4.11 12.32 -6.41
N GLN A 86 5.17 13.13 -6.35
CA GLN A 86 5.57 13.84 -5.14
C GLN A 86 4.53 14.87 -4.70
N ALA A 87 3.96 15.63 -5.64
CA ALA A 87 2.89 16.58 -5.35
C ALA A 87 1.63 15.88 -4.84
N ALA A 88 1.27 14.74 -5.42
CA ALA A 88 0.13 13.92 -5.00
C ALA A 88 0.34 13.34 -3.60
N HIS A 89 1.52 12.84 -3.29
CA HIS A 89 1.88 12.33 -1.95
C HIS A 89 1.83 13.46 -0.91
N LYS A 90 2.38 14.62 -1.23
CA LYS A 90 2.31 15.79 -0.37
C LYS A 90 0.86 16.21 -0.09
N ALA A 91 0.03 16.32 -1.14
CA ALA A 91 -1.39 16.67 -0.99
C ALA A 91 -2.15 15.65 -0.12
N TYR A 92 -1.85 14.36 -0.26
CA TYR A 92 -2.43 13.30 0.55
C TYR A 92 -2.07 13.47 2.03
N ARG A 93 -0.78 13.66 2.36
CA ARG A 93 -0.29 13.82 3.74
C ARG A 93 -0.77 15.10 4.41
N GLU A 94 -0.68 16.24 3.73
CA GLU A 94 -1.10 17.53 4.27
C GLU A 94 -2.62 17.62 4.55
N ASN A 95 -3.40 16.75 3.95
CA ASN A 95 -4.83 16.64 4.15
C ASN A 95 -5.24 15.36 4.92
N ASN A 96 -4.38 14.87 5.82
CA ASN A 96 -4.65 13.74 6.72
C ASN A 96 -5.12 12.46 5.98
N GLY A 97 -4.46 12.11 4.88
CA GLY A 97 -4.80 10.92 4.11
C GLY A 97 -6.06 11.07 3.26
N SER A 98 -6.37 12.29 2.81
CA SER A 98 -7.56 12.54 2.00
C SER A 98 -7.41 12.01 0.57
N MET A 99 -8.23 11.01 0.22
CA MET A 99 -8.38 10.50 -1.15
C MET A 99 -8.83 11.59 -2.13
N LYS A 100 -9.70 12.48 -1.69
CA LYS A 100 -10.16 13.61 -2.53
C LYS A 100 -9.01 14.54 -2.88
N ALA A 101 -8.15 14.88 -1.92
CA ALA A 101 -6.96 15.71 -2.15
C ALA A 101 -5.97 15.04 -3.11
N LEU A 102 -5.74 13.72 -2.93
CA LEU A 102 -4.90 12.92 -3.82
C LEU A 102 -5.42 12.94 -5.27
N ILE A 103 -6.69 12.58 -5.46
CA ILE A 103 -7.31 12.52 -6.79
C ILE A 103 -7.30 13.90 -7.43
N THR A 104 -7.66 14.97 -6.71
CA THR A 104 -7.63 16.34 -7.21
C THR A 104 -6.23 16.73 -7.69
N SER A 105 -5.19 16.42 -6.92
CA SER A 105 -3.79 16.68 -7.31
C SER A 105 -3.41 15.97 -8.61
N LEU A 106 -3.83 14.71 -8.78
CA LEU A 106 -3.54 13.93 -9.98
C LEU A 106 -4.26 14.48 -11.22
N VAL A 107 -5.58 14.69 -11.14
CA VAL A 107 -6.40 15.07 -12.32
C VAL A 107 -6.23 16.54 -12.75
N THR A 108 -5.72 17.40 -11.86
CA THR A 108 -5.38 18.78 -12.18
C THR A 108 -3.92 18.96 -12.62
N SER A 109 -3.12 17.88 -12.59
CA SER A 109 -1.72 17.94 -13.01
C SER A 109 -1.59 18.08 -14.55
N ASN A 110 -0.48 18.69 -14.97
CA ASN A 110 -0.19 18.79 -16.40
C ASN A 110 -0.09 17.42 -17.08
N ALA A 111 0.37 16.40 -16.37
CA ALA A 111 0.47 15.04 -16.88
C ALA A 111 -0.90 14.41 -17.20
N PHE A 112 -1.98 14.89 -16.58
CA PHE A 112 -3.34 14.46 -16.87
C PHE A 112 -3.98 15.32 -17.98
N VAL A 113 -3.79 16.65 -17.91
CA VAL A 113 -4.46 17.62 -18.79
C VAL A 113 -3.86 17.63 -20.18
N TYR A 114 -2.54 17.45 -20.30
CA TYR A 114 -1.84 17.52 -21.57
C TYR A 114 -1.28 16.15 -21.98
N ARG A 115 -1.55 15.74 -23.20
CA ARG A 115 -0.91 14.60 -23.85
C ARG A 115 0.14 15.10 -24.83
N THR A 116 1.36 14.56 -24.75
CA THR A 116 2.29 14.59 -25.87
C THR A 116 1.79 13.62 -26.93
N VAL A 117 1.52 14.11 -28.12
CA VAL A 117 1.32 13.25 -29.28
C VAL A 117 2.73 12.80 -29.67
N ASN A 118 3.05 11.52 -29.45
CA ASN A 118 4.23 10.94 -30.07
C ASN A 118 3.89 10.70 -31.53
N ASP A 119 4.53 11.46 -32.40
CA ASP A 119 4.54 11.22 -33.85
C ASP A 119 5.30 9.93 -34.17
#